data_8f8d910edb458bcadf9e79ff70255336
#
_entry.id   8f8d910edb458bcadf9e79ff70255336
#
_cell.length_a   1.000
_cell.length_b   1.000
_cell.length_c   1.000
_cell.angle_alpha   90.00
_cell.angle_beta   90.00
_cell.angle_gamma   90.00
#
_symmetry.space_group_name_H-M   'P 1'
#
loop_
_entity.id
_entity.type
_entity.pdbx_description
1 polymer ?
#
loop_
_entity_poly.entity_id
_entity_poly.type
_entity_poly.pdbx_seq_one_letter_code
_entity_poly.pdbx_strand_id
1 'polypeptide(L)'
;MRIVAGQYRRRKVLSPPGNTTRPVPDLLKEILFQRLEDLDLVADRKVADLFAGTGTIGLEALSRGARSVVFVEADRRVHEILKKNVEKIGIREDYLCWKTDMLRCSFRPKNVDHLLPVSYTHLRAHETEADLVCR
;
A
#
# COMPACT_ATOMS: atom_id res chain seq x y z
N MET A 1 13.78 1.55 -3.93
CA MET A 1 12.76 0.48 -3.94
C MET A 1 12.23 0.27 -5.34
N ARG A 2 11.68 -0.89 -5.60
CA ARG A 2 11.12 -1.23 -6.90
C ARG A 2 9.93 -2.19 -6.73
N ILE A 3 9.11 -2.28 -7.77
CA ILE A 3 8.06 -3.29 -7.86
C ILE A 3 8.71 -4.63 -8.22
N VAL A 4 8.38 -5.68 -7.48
CA VAL A 4 9.06 -6.98 -7.57
C VAL A 4 8.49 -7.85 -8.67
N ALA A 5 7.16 -7.89 -8.81
CA ALA A 5 6.50 -8.77 -9.76
C ALA A 5 5.30 -8.09 -10.42
N GLY A 6 4.71 -8.75 -11.42
CA GLY A 6 3.51 -8.31 -12.11
C GLY A 6 3.78 -7.38 -13.29
N GLN A 7 2.74 -6.70 -13.75
CA GLN A 7 2.80 -5.89 -14.98
C GLN A 7 3.69 -4.66 -14.88
N TYR A 8 3.91 -4.14 -13.68
CA TYR A 8 4.79 -2.99 -13.43
C TYR A 8 6.14 -3.39 -12.85
N ARG A 9 6.52 -4.63 -12.97
CA ARG A 9 7.78 -5.18 -12.45
C ARG A 9 8.99 -4.35 -12.87
N ARG A 10 9.94 -4.21 -11.94
CA ARG A 10 11.20 -3.46 -12.09
C ARG A 10 11.07 -1.95 -12.12
N ARG A 11 9.87 -1.39 -12.10
CA ARG A 11 9.70 0.06 -12.03
C ARG A 11 10.10 0.57 -10.65
N LYS A 12 10.84 1.67 -10.63
CA LYS A 12 11.33 2.25 -9.39
C LYS A 12 10.24 2.96 -8.63
N VAL A 13 10.28 2.79 -7.32
CA VAL A 13 9.43 3.51 -6.36
C VAL A 13 10.31 4.47 -5.59
N LEU A 14 10.00 5.76 -5.64
CA LEU A 14 10.76 6.79 -4.93
C LEU A 14 10.57 6.62 -3.42
N SER A 15 11.64 6.81 -2.68
CA SER A 15 11.64 6.79 -1.20
C SER A 15 11.78 8.21 -0.67
N PRO A 16 11.31 8.48 0.55
CA PRO A 16 11.56 9.77 1.19
C PRO A 16 13.06 10.00 1.39
N PRO A 17 13.52 11.24 1.33
CA PRO A 17 14.90 11.54 1.69
C PRO A 17 15.13 11.30 3.18
N GLY A 18 16.29 10.75 3.53
CA GLY A 18 16.67 10.47 4.92
C GLY A 18 16.31 9.07 5.38
N ASN A 19 16.63 8.78 6.66
CA ASN A 19 16.47 7.46 7.28
C ASN A 19 15.18 7.31 8.07
N THR A 20 14.18 8.14 7.82
CA THR A 20 12.94 8.17 8.61
C THR A 20 12.01 7.02 8.32
N THR A 21 12.15 6.38 7.16
CA THR A 21 11.34 5.22 6.80
C THR A 21 12.26 4.13 6.24
N ARG A 22 12.11 2.92 6.77
CA ARG A 22 12.82 1.76 6.22
C ARG A 22 12.04 1.24 5.02
N PRO A 23 12.69 1.02 3.88
CA PRO A 23 12.03 0.37 2.76
C PRO A 23 11.67 -1.07 3.12
N VAL A 24 10.52 -1.53 2.63
CA VAL A 24 10.14 -2.93 2.77
C VAL A 24 11.05 -3.76 1.88
N PRO A 25 11.79 -4.74 2.43
CA PRO A 25 12.67 -5.57 1.62
C PRO A 25 11.91 -6.34 0.53
N ASP A 26 12.54 -6.54 -0.61
CA ASP A 26 11.95 -7.28 -1.72
C ASP A 26 11.51 -8.69 -1.30
N LEU A 27 12.33 -9.37 -0.52
CA LEU A 27 12.00 -10.71 -0.03
C LEU A 27 10.74 -10.72 0.82
N LEU A 28 10.57 -9.72 1.68
CA LEU A 28 9.36 -9.62 2.51
C LEU A 28 8.12 -9.38 1.66
N LYS A 29 8.23 -8.54 0.63
CA LYS A 29 7.13 -8.34 -0.32
C LYS A 29 6.78 -9.63 -1.06
N GLU A 30 7.77 -10.38 -1.49
CA GLU A 30 7.56 -11.67 -2.15
C GLU A 30 6.81 -12.65 -1.24
N ILE A 31 7.25 -12.79 0.00
CA ILE A 31 6.62 -13.69 0.97
C ILE A 31 5.18 -13.26 1.25
N LEU A 32 4.97 -11.97 1.51
CA LEU A 32 3.66 -11.43 1.79
C LEU A 32 2.69 -11.67 0.62
N PHE A 33 3.09 -11.29 -0.58
CA PHE A 33 2.22 -11.40 -1.74
C PHE A 33 2.03 -12.84 -2.21
N GLN A 34 3.03 -13.70 -2.04
CA GLN A 34 2.84 -15.13 -2.28
C GLN A 34 1.71 -15.66 -1.39
N ARG A 35 1.71 -15.29 -0.11
CA ARG A 35 0.67 -15.71 0.82
C ARG A 35 -0.70 -15.14 0.44
N LEU A 36 -0.75 -13.87 0.08
CA LEU A 36 -1.99 -13.23 -0.33
C LEU A 36 -2.55 -13.83 -1.62
N GLU A 37 -1.69 -14.14 -2.57
CA GLU A 37 -2.09 -14.79 -3.83
C GLU A 37 -2.61 -16.21 -3.59
N ASP A 38 -1.96 -16.96 -2.71
CA ASP A 38 -2.41 -18.31 -2.32
C ASP A 38 -3.81 -18.28 -1.70
N LEU A 39 -4.17 -17.19 -1.04
CA LEU A 39 -5.48 -16.98 -0.44
C LEU A 39 -6.47 -16.30 -1.39
N ASP A 40 -6.08 -16.04 -2.64
CA ASP A 40 -6.88 -15.35 -3.65
C ASP A 40 -7.33 -13.94 -3.20
N LEU A 41 -6.40 -13.19 -2.58
CA LEU A 41 -6.67 -11.88 -2.02
C LEU A 41 -6.06 -10.70 -2.81
N VAL A 42 -5.53 -10.94 -4.00
CA VAL A 42 -4.90 -9.88 -4.80
C VAL A 42 -5.59 -9.70 -6.14
N ALA A 43 -5.58 -10.72 -6.99
CA ALA A 43 -6.09 -10.60 -8.35
C ALA A 43 -7.57 -10.23 -8.37
N ASP A 44 -7.89 -9.17 -9.10
CA ASP A 44 -9.26 -8.65 -9.26
C ASP A 44 -9.92 -8.20 -7.95
N ARG A 45 -9.12 -7.92 -6.91
CA ARG A 45 -9.61 -7.45 -5.62
C ARG A 45 -9.47 -5.94 -5.46
N LYS A 46 -10.40 -5.36 -4.71
CA LYS A 46 -10.35 -3.96 -4.27
C LYS A 46 -9.64 -3.91 -2.93
N VAL A 47 -8.52 -3.22 -2.89
CA VAL A 47 -7.58 -3.25 -1.76
C VAL A 47 -7.45 -1.87 -1.14
N ALA A 48 -7.30 -1.80 0.17
CA ALA A 48 -6.94 -0.57 0.86
C ALA A 48 -5.59 -0.74 1.57
N ASP A 49 -4.66 0.14 1.24
CA ASP A 49 -3.35 0.24 1.89
C ASP A 49 -3.41 1.38 2.91
N LEU A 50 -3.62 1.02 4.18
CA LEU A 50 -3.99 1.97 5.22
C LEU A 50 -2.83 2.80 5.77
N PHE A 51 -1.62 2.36 5.57
CA PHE A 51 -0.40 3.07 5.96
C PHE A 51 0.55 3.05 4.77
N ALA A 52 0.09 3.68 3.70
CA ALA A 52 0.68 3.49 2.38
C ALA A 52 2.16 3.90 2.27
N GLY A 53 2.58 4.88 3.06
CA GLY A 53 3.91 5.41 2.90
C GLY A 53 4.10 5.94 1.48
N THR A 54 5.15 5.53 0.82
CA THR A 54 5.39 5.88 -0.58
C THR A 54 4.66 4.99 -1.59
N GLY A 55 3.84 4.06 -1.10
CA GLY A 55 2.95 3.26 -1.92
C GLY A 55 3.48 1.88 -2.31
N THR A 56 4.58 1.45 -1.73
CA THR A 56 5.26 0.22 -2.14
C THR A 56 4.36 -1.02 -2.12
N ILE A 57 3.54 -1.18 -1.09
CA ILE A 57 2.66 -2.35 -0.95
C ILE A 57 1.46 -2.26 -1.89
N GLY A 58 0.76 -1.14 -1.91
CA GLY A 58 -0.39 -0.97 -2.79
C GLY A 58 -0.02 -1.00 -4.27
N LEU A 59 1.13 -0.41 -4.64
CA LEU A 59 1.65 -0.49 -6.00
C LEU A 59 2.01 -1.92 -6.39
N GLU A 60 2.57 -2.69 -5.47
CA GLU A 60 2.83 -4.11 -5.69
C GLU A 60 1.52 -4.87 -5.93
N ALA A 61 0.47 -4.58 -5.14
CA ALA A 61 -0.85 -5.19 -5.32
C ALA A 61 -1.43 -4.88 -6.71
N LEU A 62 -1.37 -3.62 -7.15
CA LEU A 62 -1.82 -3.23 -8.49
C LEU A 62 -1.03 -3.95 -9.58
N SER A 63 0.29 -4.04 -9.40
CA SER A 63 1.16 -4.73 -10.34
C SER A 63 0.80 -6.22 -10.47
N ARG A 64 0.36 -6.84 -9.40
CA ARG A 64 0.00 -8.27 -9.36
C ARG A 64 -1.46 -8.54 -9.70
N GLY A 65 -2.20 -7.53 -10.15
CA GLY A 65 -3.54 -7.71 -10.69
C GLY A 65 -4.68 -7.24 -9.83
N ALA A 66 -4.43 -6.51 -8.74
CA ALA A 66 -5.52 -5.91 -7.98
C ALA A 66 -6.35 -4.99 -8.88
N ARG A 67 -7.65 -4.97 -8.67
CA ARG A 67 -8.57 -4.15 -9.47
C ARG A 67 -8.41 -2.67 -9.16
N SER A 68 -8.29 -2.33 -7.89
CA SER A 68 -8.13 -0.97 -7.43
C SER A 68 -7.44 -0.93 -6.08
N VAL A 69 -6.81 0.19 -5.76
CA VAL A 69 -6.21 0.41 -4.44
C VAL A 69 -6.57 1.80 -3.91
N VAL A 70 -6.97 1.84 -2.65
CA VAL A 70 -7.05 3.08 -1.89
C VAL A 70 -5.80 3.17 -1.03
N PHE A 71 -5.00 4.20 -1.27
CA PHE A 71 -3.83 4.49 -0.47
C PHE A 71 -4.19 5.52 0.59
N VAL A 72 -3.86 5.25 1.84
CA VAL A 72 -4.07 6.19 2.94
C VAL A 72 -2.74 6.51 3.59
N GLU A 73 -2.39 7.78 3.62
CA GLU A 73 -1.15 8.27 4.22
C GLU A 73 -1.39 9.58 4.95
N ALA A 74 -0.91 9.67 6.18
CA ALA A 74 -1.09 10.84 7.03
C ALA A 74 -0.06 11.94 6.79
N ASP A 75 1.19 11.56 6.52
CA ASP A 75 2.28 12.51 6.34
C ASP A 75 2.20 13.20 4.97
N ARG A 76 2.16 14.53 4.99
CA ARG A 76 2.02 15.32 3.77
C ARG A 76 3.16 15.10 2.78
N ARG A 77 4.40 15.05 3.26
CA ARG A 77 5.57 14.88 2.39
C ARG A 77 5.59 13.51 1.76
N VAL A 78 5.30 12.50 2.54
CA VAL A 78 5.24 11.11 2.09
C VAL A 78 4.08 10.93 1.10
N HIS A 79 2.94 11.53 1.38
CA HIS A 79 1.79 11.51 0.48
C HIS A 79 2.11 12.12 -0.89
N GLU A 80 2.87 13.21 -0.93
CA GLU A 80 3.30 13.81 -2.20
C GLU A 80 4.21 12.87 -2.99
N ILE A 81 5.10 12.14 -2.30
CA ILE A 81 5.94 11.13 -2.94
C ILE A 81 5.10 9.97 -3.47
N LEU A 82 4.11 9.54 -2.70
CA LEU A 82 3.16 8.51 -3.12
C LEU A 82 2.47 8.91 -4.44
N LYS A 83 1.97 10.13 -4.52
CA LYS A 83 1.33 10.64 -5.74
C LYS A 83 2.30 10.65 -6.93
N LYS A 84 3.53 11.07 -6.72
CA LYS A 84 4.56 11.04 -7.75
C LYS A 84 4.86 9.62 -8.22
N ASN A 85 4.90 8.67 -7.31
CA ASN A 85 5.13 7.27 -7.65
C ASN A 85 4.01 6.71 -8.53
N VAL A 86 2.76 6.96 -8.16
CA VAL A 86 1.63 6.50 -8.94
C VAL A 86 1.65 7.07 -10.37
N GLU A 87 1.90 8.37 -10.49
CA GLU A 87 1.99 9.03 -11.79
C GLU A 87 3.17 8.51 -12.62
N LYS A 88 4.34 8.38 -12.00
CA LYS A 88 5.56 7.96 -12.68
C LYS A 88 5.47 6.53 -13.20
N ILE A 89 4.85 5.65 -12.44
CA ILE A 89 4.66 4.26 -12.85
C ILE A 89 3.63 4.15 -13.97
N GLY A 90 2.71 5.10 -14.06
CA GLY A 90 1.68 5.09 -15.09
C GLY A 90 0.60 4.06 -14.82
N ILE A 91 0.11 4.04 -13.59
CA ILE A 91 -0.95 3.12 -13.17
C ILE A 91 -2.20 3.33 -14.01
N ARG A 92 -2.75 2.25 -14.56
CA ARG A 92 -3.96 2.27 -15.39
C ARG A 92 -5.21 1.89 -14.60
N GLU A 93 -5.04 1.14 -13.51
CA GLU A 93 -6.12 0.70 -12.64
C GLU A 93 -6.64 1.88 -11.81
N ASP A 94 -7.84 1.74 -11.27
CA ASP A 94 -8.41 2.74 -10.40
C ASP A 94 -7.64 2.83 -9.07
N TYR A 95 -7.34 4.04 -8.66
CA TYR A 95 -6.69 4.28 -7.38
C TYR A 95 -7.17 5.59 -6.77
N LEU A 96 -7.02 5.69 -5.45
CA LEU A 96 -7.27 6.91 -4.70
C LEU A 96 -6.13 7.10 -3.70
N CYS A 97 -5.55 8.29 -3.68
CA CYS A 97 -4.53 8.65 -2.69
C CYS A 97 -5.17 9.60 -1.66
N TRP A 98 -5.37 9.10 -0.46
CA TRP A 98 -6.07 9.81 0.60
C TRP A 98 -5.11 10.27 1.67
N LYS A 99 -5.03 11.59 1.88
CA LYS A 99 -4.20 12.15 2.94
C LYS A 99 -5.03 12.29 4.20
N THR A 100 -4.91 11.32 5.09
CA THR A 100 -5.58 11.34 6.38
C THR A 100 -4.86 10.46 7.38
N ASP A 101 -5.08 10.73 8.67
CA ASP A 101 -4.58 9.90 9.74
C ASP A 101 -5.59 8.80 10.04
N MET A 102 -5.23 7.56 9.69
CA MET A 102 -6.08 6.39 9.89
C MET A 102 -6.48 6.17 11.34
N LEU A 103 -5.61 6.53 12.27
CA LEU A 103 -5.86 6.33 13.70
C LEU A 103 -6.89 7.32 14.26
N ARG A 104 -7.15 8.39 13.54
CA ARG A 104 -8.05 9.47 13.96
C ARG A 104 -9.32 9.58 13.14
N CYS A 105 -9.39 8.87 12.02
CA CYS A 105 -10.55 8.97 11.13
C CYS A 105 -11.44 7.73 11.21
N SER A 106 -12.71 7.91 10.88
CA SER A 106 -13.66 6.83 10.75
C SER A 106 -13.63 6.29 9.34
N PHE A 107 -12.59 5.55 9.00
CA PHE A 107 -12.49 4.93 7.70
C PHE A 107 -13.42 3.72 7.63
N ARG A 108 -14.34 3.76 6.69
CA ARG A 108 -15.24 2.64 6.41
C ARG A 108 -15.07 2.20 4.96
N PRO A 109 -14.34 1.13 4.73
CA PRO A 109 -14.06 0.68 3.38
C PRO A 109 -15.28 -0.02 2.78
N LYS A 110 -16.21 0.75 2.23
CA LYS A 110 -17.42 0.18 1.63
C LYS A 110 -17.14 -0.58 0.34
N ASN A 111 -16.07 -0.25 -0.36
CA ASN A 111 -15.78 -0.74 -1.69
C ASN A 111 -14.42 -1.42 -1.79
N VAL A 112 -13.98 -2.09 -0.72
CA VAL A 112 -12.76 -2.88 -0.71
C VAL A 112 -13.05 -4.29 -0.24
N ASP A 113 -12.39 -5.26 -0.83
CA ASP A 113 -12.56 -6.66 -0.48
C ASP A 113 -11.77 -7.04 0.76
N HIS A 114 -10.62 -6.41 0.95
CA HIS A 114 -9.80 -6.59 2.14
C HIS A 114 -8.84 -5.42 2.32
N LEU A 115 -8.26 -5.32 3.48
CA LEU A 115 -7.34 -4.27 3.86
C LEU A 115 -5.92 -4.81 3.94
N LEU A 116 -4.96 -4.01 3.50
CA LEU A 116 -3.55 -4.25 3.72
C LEU A 116 -3.07 -3.29 4.81
N PRO A 117 -3.21 -3.66 6.07
CA PRO A 117 -2.81 -2.79 7.17
C PRO A 117 -1.30 -2.78 7.39
N VAL A 118 -0.54 -3.09 6.38
CA VAL A 118 0.89 -3.26 6.50
C VAL A 118 1.61 -1.97 6.18
N SER A 119 1.97 -1.23 7.21
CA SER A 119 3.09 -0.31 7.09
C SER A 119 4.17 -0.76 8.04
N TYR A 120 5.24 -1.21 7.46
CA TYR A 120 6.39 -1.68 8.22
C TYR A 120 6.96 -0.61 9.17
N THR A 121 6.74 0.64 8.85
CA THR A 121 7.30 1.77 9.60
C THR A 121 6.38 2.35 10.66
N HIS A 122 5.08 2.09 10.57
CA HIS A 122 4.08 2.71 11.44
C HIS A 122 3.34 1.72 12.33
N LEU A 123 3.46 0.42 12.07
CA LEU A 123 2.86 -0.58 12.92
C LEU A 123 3.59 -0.68 14.24
N ARG A 124 2.90 -0.35 15.29
CA ARG A 124 3.36 -0.62 16.64
C ARG A 124 2.87 -2.00 17.04
N ALA A 125 3.66 -2.69 17.85
CA ALA A 125 3.36 -4.07 18.25
C ALA A 125 2.01 -4.25 18.95
N HIS A 126 1.45 -3.19 19.51
CA HIS A 126 0.17 -3.25 20.20
C HIS A 126 -1.03 -2.86 19.34
N GLU A 127 -0.80 -2.46 18.09
CA GLU A 127 -1.88 -2.14 17.15
C GLU A 127 -2.42 -3.43 16.56
N THR A 128 -3.71 -3.64 16.65
CA THR A 128 -4.37 -4.83 16.14
C THR A 128 -5.03 -4.53 14.80
N GLU A 129 -5.24 -5.56 14.00
CA GLU A 129 -5.98 -5.43 12.75
C GLU A 129 -7.37 -4.84 12.96
N ALA A 130 -8.01 -5.16 14.06
CA ALA A 130 -9.34 -4.63 14.40
C ALA A 130 -9.32 -3.10 14.54
N ASP A 131 -8.24 -2.53 15.05
CA ASP A 131 -8.09 -1.09 15.18
C ASP A 131 -7.94 -0.41 13.82
N LEU A 132 -7.42 -1.11 12.84
CA LEU A 132 -7.16 -0.58 11.50
C LEU A 132 -8.33 -0.80 10.54
N VAL A 133 -9.10 -1.85 10.76
CA VAL A 133 -10.14 -2.31 9.82
C VAL A 133 -11.53 -1.78 10.17
N CYS A 134 -11.85 -1.66 11.43
CA CYS A 134 -13.24 -1.51 11.88
C CYS A 134 -13.61 -0.10 12.36
N ARG A 135 -12.75 0.86 12.19
CA ARG A 135 -13.00 2.24 12.64
C ARG A 135 -13.09 3.30 11.53
#